data_5e9066e05911d2a509af50d022ae4a9a
#
_entry.id   5e9066e05911d2a509af50d022ae4a9a
#
_cell.length_a   1.000
_cell.length_b   1.000
_cell.length_c   1.000
_cell.angle_alpha   90.00
_cell.angle_beta   90.00
_cell.angle_gamma   90.00
#
_symmetry.space_group_name_H-M   'P 1'
#
loop_
_entity.id
_entity.type
_entity.pdbx_description
1 polymer ?
#
loop_
_entity_poly.entity_id
_entity_poly.type
_entity_poly.pdbx_seq_one_letter_code
_entity_poly.pdbx_strand_id
1 'polypeptide(L)'
;MDKKKLLDYVPPQYKPVTEIYDPSISYNFPFILKPNKCTGLSKGVAIIKSQKQLHDYLQTNKGELVIQQYIDSKYEVGILYEKNPLSNKGNIISIIERKFTPGEILVPFEISYDDKDNIEMTKTMRNFYDRFVDLTPYKTEHLERVIQKISSGIPEFNVGRYDIRCNSLEELMEGKNFYILEVNGCVGLDLRKDLYFFIDPRSVLIQLRFVCIRFFYGLLNIFTLRGTNPLVMFQAYYNAFTCEDWESYLSCK
;
A
#
# COMPACT_ATOMS: atom_id res chain seq x y z
N MET A 1 0.55 9.95 -6.98
CA MET A 1 1.35 8.82 -7.53
C MET A 1 0.41 7.96 -8.36
N ASP A 2 0.81 7.57 -9.55
CA ASP A 2 0.03 6.73 -10.47
C ASP A 2 0.20 5.25 -10.09
N LYS A 3 -0.90 4.61 -9.65
CA LYS A 3 -0.90 3.22 -9.16
C LYS A 3 -0.52 2.23 -10.25
N LYS A 4 -1.08 2.44 -11.46
CA LYS A 4 -0.79 1.57 -12.60
C LYS A 4 0.67 1.65 -13.01
N LYS A 5 1.22 2.86 -13.11
CA LYS A 5 2.61 3.07 -13.51
C LYS A 5 3.61 2.35 -12.62
N LEU A 6 3.39 2.37 -11.29
CA LEU A 6 4.25 1.62 -10.37
C LEU A 6 4.11 0.11 -10.54
N LEU A 7 2.87 -0.36 -10.71
CA LEU A 7 2.60 -1.78 -10.89
C LEU A 7 3.15 -2.31 -12.22
N ASP A 8 3.29 -1.45 -13.24
CA ASP A 8 3.85 -1.85 -14.55
C ASP A 8 5.30 -2.33 -14.46
N TYR A 9 6.08 -1.84 -13.50
CA TYR A 9 7.45 -2.31 -13.23
C TYR A 9 7.52 -3.68 -12.56
N VAL A 10 6.41 -4.16 -11.97
CA VAL A 10 6.36 -5.52 -11.39
C VAL A 10 6.30 -6.54 -12.51
N PRO A 11 7.13 -7.61 -12.48
CA PRO A 11 7.09 -8.65 -13.49
C PRO A 11 5.70 -9.30 -13.63
N PRO A 12 5.26 -9.65 -14.86
CA PRO A 12 3.90 -10.11 -15.13
C PRO A 12 3.43 -11.29 -14.28
N GLN A 13 4.34 -12.22 -13.94
CA GLN A 13 4.01 -13.39 -13.12
C GLN A 13 3.67 -13.06 -11.64
N TYR A 14 3.98 -11.85 -11.19
CA TYR A 14 3.73 -11.41 -9.83
C TYR A 14 2.64 -10.34 -9.71
N LYS A 15 1.90 -10.05 -10.78
CA LYS A 15 0.82 -9.07 -10.74
C LYS A 15 -0.41 -9.55 -11.49
N PRO A 16 -1.63 -9.16 -11.07
CA PRO A 16 -2.84 -9.37 -11.85
C PRO A 16 -2.81 -8.50 -13.12
N VAL A 17 -3.55 -8.92 -14.15
CA VAL A 17 -3.81 -8.08 -15.30
C VAL A 17 -4.42 -6.76 -14.82
N THR A 18 -3.80 -5.65 -15.23
CA THR A 18 -4.17 -4.32 -14.72
C THR A 18 -4.04 -3.30 -15.85
N GLU A 19 -5.14 -2.61 -16.18
CA GLU A 19 -5.22 -1.69 -17.31
C GLU A 19 -5.96 -0.41 -16.91
N ILE A 20 -5.84 0.63 -17.72
CA ILE A 20 -6.74 1.79 -17.62
C ILE A 20 -8.12 1.33 -18.09
N TYR A 21 -9.15 1.66 -17.31
CA TYR A 21 -10.52 1.31 -17.65
C TYR A 21 -10.98 2.05 -18.91
N ASP A 22 -11.43 1.30 -19.91
CA ASP A 22 -11.99 1.82 -21.16
C ASP A 22 -13.47 1.40 -21.24
N PRO A 23 -14.43 2.35 -21.23
CA PRO A 23 -15.85 2.04 -21.28
C PRO A 23 -16.29 1.42 -22.64
N SER A 24 -15.48 1.45 -23.67
CA SER A 24 -15.77 0.82 -24.97
C SER A 24 -15.49 -0.69 -24.98
N ILE A 25 -14.76 -1.20 -23.97
CA ILE A 25 -14.38 -2.60 -23.85
C ILE A 25 -15.36 -3.32 -22.92
N SER A 26 -15.77 -4.54 -23.30
CA SER A 26 -16.52 -5.43 -22.44
C SER A 26 -15.58 -6.24 -21.55
N TYR A 27 -15.82 -6.23 -20.25
CA TYR A 27 -15.03 -6.95 -19.26
C TYR A 27 -15.81 -8.06 -18.58
N ASN A 28 -15.14 -9.18 -18.30
CA ASN A 28 -15.74 -10.30 -17.59
C ASN A 28 -15.75 -10.05 -16.07
N PHE A 29 -16.91 -10.24 -15.42
CA PHE A 29 -17.04 -10.16 -13.97
C PHE A 29 -16.52 -11.43 -13.27
N PRO A 30 -16.02 -11.34 -12.01
CA PRO A 30 -15.78 -10.11 -11.26
C PRO A 30 -14.43 -9.46 -11.61
N PHE A 31 -14.33 -8.15 -11.42
CA PHE A 31 -13.08 -7.41 -11.50
C PHE A 31 -13.04 -6.28 -10.45
N ILE A 32 -11.87 -5.70 -10.24
CA ILE A 32 -11.67 -4.55 -9.36
C ILE A 32 -11.68 -3.28 -10.21
N LEU A 33 -12.43 -2.26 -9.76
CA LEU A 33 -12.24 -0.87 -10.20
C LEU A 33 -11.69 -0.03 -9.06
N LYS A 34 -10.76 0.85 -9.38
CA LYS A 34 -10.15 1.77 -8.42
C LYS A 34 -9.65 3.03 -9.12
N PRO A 35 -9.62 4.20 -8.43
CA PRO A 35 -8.97 5.39 -8.96
C PRO A 35 -7.49 5.12 -9.26
N ASN A 36 -6.98 5.62 -10.40
CA ASN A 36 -5.55 5.50 -10.74
C ASN A 36 -4.66 6.35 -9.84
N LYS A 37 -5.17 7.48 -9.36
CA LYS A 37 -4.48 8.30 -8.37
C LYS A 37 -4.60 7.66 -6.97
N CYS A 38 -3.55 7.83 -6.17
CA CYS A 38 -3.56 7.40 -4.77
C CYS A 38 -4.59 8.23 -3.99
N THR A 39 -5.62 7.57 -3.47
CA THR A 39 -6.69 8.20 -2.68
C THR A 39 -6.53 7.94 -1.18
N GLY A 40 -5.50 7.15 -0.79
CA GLY A 40 -5.35 6.65 0.58
C GLY A 40 -6.46 5.67 1.00
N LEU A 41 -6.16 4.86 2.00
CA LEU A 41 -7.15 4.07 2.76
C LEU A 41 -8.17 3.27 1.90
N SER A 42 -7.79 2.72 0.73
CA SER A 42 -8.66 1.97 -0.19
C SER A 42 -9.91 2.75 -0.69
N LYS A 43 -9.95 4.08 -0.52
CA LYS A 43 -11.10 4.89 -0.95
C LYS A 43 -11.32 4.75 -2.47
N GLY A 44 -12.54 4.46 -2.86
CA GLY A 44 -12.91 4.26 -4.26
C GLY A 44 -12.52 2.90 -4.85
N VAL A 45 -12.03 1.95 -4.07
CA VAL A 45 -11.81 0.57 -4.54
C VAL A 45 -13.10 -0.22 -4.45
N ALA A 46 -13.50 -0.90 -5.53
CA ALA A 46 -14.71 -1.72 -5.54
C ALA A 46 -14.52 -3.04 -6.29
N ILE A 47 -15.13 -4.10 -5.79
CA ILE A 47 -15.31 -5.36 -6.51
C ILE A 47 -16.59 -5.25 -7.35
N ILE A 48 -16.45 -5.26 -8.64
CA ILE A 48 -17.57 -5.17 -9.58
C ILE A 48 -17.96 -6.59 -10.00
N LYS A 49 -19.18 -7.00 -9.63
CA LYS A 49 -19.70 -8.35 -9.87
C LYS A 49 -20.83 -8.38 -10.90
N SER A 50 -21.31 -7.22 -11.34
CA SER A 50 -22.41 -7.12 -12.28
C SER A 50 -22.41 -5.78 -13.03
N GLN A 51 -23.11 -5.73 -14.16
CA GLN A 51 -23.29 -4.51 -14.95
C GLN A 51 -23.99 -3.40 -14.16
N LYS A 52 -24.93 -3.75 -13.29
CA LYS A 52 -25.61 -2.77 -12.42
C LYS A 52 -24.60 -2.12 -11.47
N GLN A 53 -23.76 -2.92 -10.78
CA GLN A 53 -22.73 -2.39 -9.89
C GLN A 53 -21.70 -1.52 -10.63
N LEU A 54 -21.35 -1.89 -11.87
CA LEU A 54 -20.49 -1.07 -12.70
C LEU A 54 -21.14 0.29 -12.98
N HIS A 55 -22.41 0.29 -13.39
CA HIS A 55 -23.14 1.53 -13.65
C HIS A 55 -23.19 2.43 -12.40
N ASP A 56 -23.59 1.88 -11.27
CA ASP A 56 -23.70 2.61 -10.00
C ASP A 56 -22.35 3.18 -9.54
N TYR A 57 -21.28 2.40 -9.68
CA TYR A 57 -19.91 2.84 -9.36
C TYR A 57 -19.47 4.03 -10.22
N LEU A 58 -19.74 3.99 -11.54
CA LEU A 58 -19.37 5.05 -12.48
C LEU A 58 -20.17 6.34 -12.30
N GLN A 59 -21.32 6.31 -11.63
CA GLN A 59 -22.07 7.53 -11.28
C GLN A 59 -21.33 8.35 -10.21
N THR A 60 -20.71 7.68 -9.24
CA THR A 60 -20.11 8.31 -8.06
C THR A 60 -18.61 8.53 -8.20
N ASN A 61 -17.91 7.71 -9.00
CA ASN A 61 -16.46 7.78 -9.17
C ASN A 61 -16.11 8.33 -10.53
N LYS A 62 -15.59 9.54 -10.56
CA LYS A 62 -15.17 10.25 -11.79
C LYS A 62 -13.64 10.29 -11.86
N GLY A 63 -13.11 10.48 -13.07
CA GLY A 63 -11.67 10.55 -13.34
C GLY A 63 -11.11 9.26 -13.91
N GLU A 64 -9.80 9.18 -13.98
CA GLU A 64 -9.11 8.02 -14.53
C GLU A 64 -9.18 6.83 -13.58
N LEU A 65 -9.74 5.73 -14.06
CA LEU A 65 -9.92 4.49 -13.30
C LEU A 65 -8.98 3.41 -13.84
N VAL A 66 -8.58 2.53 -12.93
CA VAL A 66 -7.85 1.30 -13.24
C VAL A 66 -8.78 0.12 -13.05
N ILE A 67 -8.86 -0.73 -14.07
CA ILE A 67 -9.46 -2.06 -13.97
C ILE A 67 -8.36 -3.08 -13.67
N GLN A 68 -8.62 -3.95 -12.71
CA GLN A 68 -7.69 -4.99 -12.30
C GLN A 68 -8.41 -6.33 -12.17
N GLN A 69 -7.77 -7.38 -12.65
CA GLN A 69 -8.25 -8.75 -12.46
C GLN A 69 -8.52 -9.00 -10.97
N TYR A 70 -9.71 -9.51 -10.66
CA TYR A 70 -10.04 -9.95 -9.31
C TYR A 70 -9.25 -11.23 -8.99
N ILE A 71 -8.47 -11.18 -7.91
CA ILE A 71 -7.76 -12.35 -7.40
C ILE A 71 -8.54 -12.88 -6.19
N ASP A 72 -9.19 -14.01 -6.39
CA ASP A 72 -9.83 -14.75 -5.30
C ASP A 72 -8.73 -15.51 -4.54
N SER A 73 -8.44 -15.06 -3.33
CA SER A 73 -7.34 -15.59 -2.52
C SER A 73 -7.69 -15.62 -1.05
N LYS A 74 -7.05 -16.54 -0.34
CA LYS A 74 -7.28 -16.77 1.08
C LYS A 74 -6.64 -15.71 1.98
N TYR A 75 -5.48 -15.19 1.57
CA TYR A 75 -4.68 -14.28 2.38
C TYR A 75 -4.42 -12.96 1.66
N GLU A 76 -4.45 -11.88 2.43
CA GLU A 76 -3.96 -10.57 2.02
C GLU A 76 -2.83 -10.15 2.97
N VAL A 77 -1.67 -9.80 2.40
CA VAL A 77 -0.45 -9.56 3.16
C VAL A 77 0.20 -8.25 2.71
N GLY A 78 0.51 -7.39 3.67
CA GLY A 78 1.35 -6.21 3.43
C GLY A 78 2.81 -6.52 3.72
N ILE A 79 3.69 -6.33 2.75
CA ILE A 79 5.14 -6.47 2.93
C ILE A 79 5.79 -5.10 2.84
N LEU A 80 6.33 -4.62 3.95
CA LEU A 80 7.15 -3.41 3.98
C LEU A 80 8.59 -3.75 3.64
N TYR A 81 9.12 -3.09 2.62
CA TYR A 81 10.47 -3.26 2.12
C TYR A 81 11.27 -1.97 2.22
N GLU A 82 12.56 -2.11 2.51
CA GLU A 82 13.52 -1.01 2.56
C GLU A 82 14.82 -1.43 1.87
N LYS A 83 15.35 -0.57 1.02
CA LYS A 83 16.64 -0.76 0.34
C LYS A 83 17.60 0.34 0.74
N ASN A 84 18.81 -0.03 1.14
CA ASN A 84 19.88 0.93 1.33
C ASN A 84 20.40 1.39 -0.05
N PRO A 85 20.25 2.66 -0.43
CA PRO A 85 20.64 3.16 -1.75
C PRO A 85 22.16 3.09 -2.00
N LEU A 86 22.98 3.07 -0.94
CA LEU A 86 24.43 3.01 -1.07
C LEU A 86 24.95 1.60 -1.33
N SER A 87 24.32 0.57 -0.73
CA SER A 87 24.77 -0.82 -0.85
C SER A 87 23.93 -1.64 -1.82
N ASN A 88 22.83 -1.09 -2.31
CA ASN A 88 21.81 -1.79 -3.11
C ASN A 88 21.22 -3.04 -2.43
N LYS A 89 21.50 -3.24 -1.14
CA LYS A 89 20.91 -4.33 -0.35
C LYS A 89 19.58 -3.91 0.20
N GLY A 90 18.59 -4.77 0.07
CA GLY A 90 17.24 -4.55 0.58
C GLY A 90 16.86 -5.59 1.61
N ASN A 91 15.96 -5.19 2.52
CA ASN A 91 15.43 -6.03 3.58
C ASN A 91 13.91 -5.89 3.64
N ILE A 92 13.24 -6.99 3.93
CA ILE A 92 11.85 -6.96 4.38
C ILE A 92 11.84 -6.55 5.85
N ILE A 93 11.14 -5.46 6.15
CA ILE A 93 11.05 -4.88 7.49
C ILE A 93 9.89 -5.49 8.27
N SER A 94 8.75 -5.70 7.60
CA SER A 94 7.59 -6.35 8.19
C SER A 94 6.77 -7.10 7.16
N ILE A 95 6.09 -8.15 7.62
CA ILE A 95 5.12 -8.95 6.87
C ILE A 95 3.88 -9.02 7.73
N ILE A 96 2.79 -8.39 7.29
CA ILE A 96 1.56 -8.29 8.06
C ILE A 96 0.40 -8.88 7.27
N GLU A 97 -0.17 -9.97 7.77
CA GLU A 97 -1.43 -10.49 7.25
C GLU A 97 -2.58 -9.57 7.67
N ARG A 98 -3.44 -9.26 6.72
CA ARG A 98 -4.72 -8.57 6.95
C ARG A 98 -5.85 -9.57 6.81
N LYS A 99 -6.44 -10.01 7.92
CA LYS A 99 -7.61 -10.90 7.89
C LYS A 99 -8.80 -10.18 7.30
N PHE A 100 -9.40 -10.76 6.28
CA PHE A 100 -10.58 -10.24 5.60
C PHE A 100 -11.60 -11.35 5.35
N THR A 101 -12.85 -10.98 5.18
CA THR A 101 -13.88 -11.90 4.70
C THR A 101 -13.80 -11.98 3.18
N PRO A 102 -13.78 -13.18 2.57
CA PRO A 102 -13.78 -13.32 1.12
C PRO A 102 -14.86 -12.46 0.45
N GLY A 103 -14.45 -11.64 -0.54
CA GLY A 103 -15.34 -10.68 -1.20
C GLY A 103 -15.53 -9.35 -0.48
N GLU A 104 -14.90 -9.15 0.68
CA GLU A 104 -14.80 -7.87 1.39
C GLU A 104 -13.60 -7.08 0.88
N ILE A 105 -13.78 -5.78 0.70
CA ILE A 105 -12.66 -4.84 0.60
C ILE A 105 -12.42 -4.34 2.02
N LEU A 106 -11.23 -4.53 2.55
CA LEU A 106 -10.83 -3.90 3.79
C LEU A 106 -10.83 -2.38 3.58
N VAL A 107 -11.95 -1.76 3.88
CA VAL A 107 -12.05 -0.30 4.00
C VAL A 107 -11.51 0.05 5.37
N PRO A 108 -10.47 0.86 5.48
CA PRO A 108 -10.10 1.41 6.76
C PRO A 108 -11.20 2.36 7.21
N PHE A 109 -11.29 2.50 8.51
CA PHE A 109 -12.20 3.34 9.23
C PHE A 109 -12.41 4.73 8.60
N GLU A 110 -13.66 5.13 8.40
CA GLU A 110 -14.04 6.53 8.54
C GLU A 110 -13.99 6.85 10.04
N ILE A 111 -12.92 7.50 10.46
CA ILE A 111 -12.88 8.10 11.80
C ILE A 111 -13.81 9.32 11.70
N SER A 112 -15.04 9.16 12.18
CA SER A 112 -15.89 10.33 12.45
C SER A 112 -15.28 11.06 13.64
N TYR A 113 -14.70 12.22 13.40
CA TYR A 113 -14.15 13.08 14.45
C TYR A 113 -15.23 13.70 15.37
N ASP A 114 -16.51 13.46 15.11
CA ASP A 114 -17.62 13.99 15.89
C ASP A 114 -17.98 13.17 17.13
N ASP A 115 -17.42 11.97 17.31
CA ASP A 115 -17.69 11.14 18.48
C ASP A 115 -16.75 11.50 19.64
N LYS A 116 -17.29 12.22 20.61
CA LYS A 116 -16.61 12.68 21.84
C LYS A 116 -16.28 11.56 22.84
N ASP A 117 -16.59 10.29 22.53
CA ASP A 117 -16.32 9.16 23.43
C ASP A 117 -15.06 8.40 23.01
N ASN A 118 -13.92 8.86 23.55
CA ASN A 118 -12.60 8.22 23.39
C ASN A 118 -12.58 6.70 23.67
N ILE A 119 -13.52 6.17 24.45
CA ILE A 119 -13.58 4.75 24.85
C ILE A 119 -14.11 3.88 23.71
N GLU A 120 -15.11 4.36 22.99
CA GLU A 120 -15.69 3.59 21.87
C GLU A 120 -14.77 3.59 20.65
N MET A 121 -14.11 4.72 20.38
CA MET A 121 -13.07 4.82 19.35
C MET A 121 -11.91 3.86 19.62
N THR A 122 -11.45 3.74 20.87
CA THR A 122 -10.36 2.82 21.25
C THR A 122 -10.76 1.36 21.06
N LYS A 123 -12.01 0.98 21.40
CA LYS A 123 -12.54 -0.37 21.21
C LYS A 123 -12.67 -0.72 19.72
N THR A 124 -13.16 0.20 18.93
CA THR A 124 -13.36 0.06 17.49
C THR A 124 -12.02 -0.03 16.77
N MET A 125 -11.03 0.78 17.14
CA MET A 125 -9.66 0.68 16.64
C MET A 125 -9.02 -0.66 17.04
N ARG A 126 -9.19 -1.11 18.28
CA ARG A 126 -8.67 -2.41 18.71
C ARG A 126 -9.23 -3.56 17.88
N ASN A 127 -10.55 -3.59 17.64
CA ASN A 127 -11.19 -4.60 16.80
C ASN A 127 -10.69 -4.59 15.35
N PHE A 128 -10.39 -3.41 14.82
CA PHE A 128 -9.77 -3.29 13.49
C PHE A 128 -8.37 -3.89 13.49
N TYR A 129 -7.61 -3.63 14.51
CA TYR A 129 -6.22 -4.08 14.64
C TYR A 129 -6.09 -5.57 14.97
N ASP A 130 -7.08 -6.17 15.61
CA ASP A 130 -7.13 -7.62 15.82
C ASP A 130 -7.19 -8.42 14.50
N ARG A 131 -7.45 -7.74 13.38
CA ARG A 131 -7.39 -8.31 12.04
C ARG A 131 -5.96 -8.39 11.46
N PHE A 132 -4.97 -7.78 12.11
CA PHE A 132 -3.59 -7.79 11.65
C PHE A 132 -2.76 -8.81 12.42
N VAL A 133 -2.07 -9.69 11.68
CA VAL A 133 -1.18 -10.71 12.26
C VAL A 133 0.23 -10.46 11.78
N ASP A 134 1.17 -10.34 12.71
CA ASP A 134 2.60 -10.18 12.39
C ASP A 134 3.21 -11.52 11.98
N LEU A 135 3.50 -11.64 10.69
CA LEU A 135 4.20 -12.79 10.11
C LEU A 135 5.69 -12.54 9.91
N THR A 136 6.22 -11.40 10.35
CA THR A 136 7.63 -11.04 10.19
C THR A 136 8.60 -12.09 10.76
N PRO A 137 8.30 -12.77 11.89
CA PRO A 137 9.16 -13.84 12.41
C PRO A 137 9.33 -15.04 11.48
N TYR A 138 8.40 -15.24 10.52
CA TYR A 138 8.44 -16.33 9.53
C TYR A 138 9.13 -15.93 8.22
N LYS A 139 9.67 -14.71 8.15
CA LYS A 139 10.40 -14.22 6.98
C LYS A 139 11.52 -15.18 6.59
N THR A 140 11.59 -15.48 5.30
CA THR A 140 12.65 -16.32 4.72
C THR A 140 13.59 -15.49 3.85
N GLU A 141 14.85 -15.94 3.73
CA GLU A 141 15.79 -15.34 2.78
C GLU A 141 15.33 -15.48 1.32
N HIS A 142 14.54 -16.52 1.03
CA HIS A 142 14.04 -16.74 -0.32
C HIS A 142 13.03 -15.65 -0.72
N LEU A 143 12.02 -15.41 0.12
CA LEU A 143 11.06 -14.33 -0.08
C LEU A 143 11.80 -12.98 -0.18
N GLU A 144 12.76 -12.73 0.70
CA GLU A 144 13.52 -11.48 0.71
C GLU A 144 14.27 -11.27 -0.61
N ARG A 145 14.91 -12.31 -1.16
CA ARG A 145 15.57 -12.24 -2.47
C ARG A 145 14.58 -11.97 -3.61
N VAL A 146 13.41 -12.58 -3.58
CA VAL A 146 12.38 -12.37 -4.62
C VAL A 146 11.87 -10.93 -4.56
N ILE A 147 11.52 -10.42 -3.37
CA ILE A 147 11.05 -9.04 -3.19
C ILE A 147 12.16 -8.04 -3.55
N GLN A 148 13.41 -8.30 -3.18
CA GLN A 148 14.54 -7.47 -3.59
C GLN A 148 14.70 -7.42 -5.12
N LYS A 149 14.57 -8.57 -5.80
CA LYS A 149 14.64 -8.61 -7.27
C LYS A 149 13.52 -7.80 -7.92
N ILE A 150 12.28 -7.92 -7.42
CA ILE A 150 11.13 -7.12 -7.90
C ILE A 150 11.40 -5.64 -7.65
N SER A 151 11.81 -5.27 -6.43
CA SER A 151 12.08 -3.88 -6.03
C SER A 151 13.20 -3.23 -6.87
N SER A 152 14.19 -4.01 -7.26
CA SER A 152 15.30 -3.52 -8.10
C SER A 152 14.86 -3.15 -9.52
N GLY A 153 13.73 -3.69 -9.99
CA GLY A 153 13.13 -3.33 -11.27
C GLY A 153 12.29 -2.05 -11.23
N ILE A 154 11.97 -1.53 -10.03
CA ILE A 154 11.18 -0.31 -9.86
C ILE A 154 12.14 0.88 -9.68
N PRO A 155 12.13 1.88 -10.59
CA PRO A 155 13.00 3.03 -10.48
C PRO A 155 12.81 3.77 -9.15
N GLU A 156 13.91 4.17 -8.53
CA GLU A 156 13.94 4.99 -7.30
C GLU A 156 13.17 4.40 -6.10
N PHE A 157 12.83 3.10 -6.15
CA PHE A 157 12.10 2.42 -5.07
C PHE A 157 13.06 1.96 -3.96
N ASN A 158 13.22 2.79 -2.95
CA ASN A 158 14.07 2.49 -1.80
C ASN A 158 13.28 2.09 -0.55
N VAL A 159 12.05 2.58 -0.42
CA VAL A 159 11.15 2.24 0.69
C VAL A 159 9.73 2.15 0.16
N GLY A 160 9.00 1.13 0.55
CA GLY A 160 7.59 1.03 0.21
C GLY A 160 6.95 -0.25 0.69
N ARG A 161 5.63 -0.32 0.55
CA ARG A 161 4.83 -1.48 0.92
C ARG A 161 4.21 -2.11 -0.32
N TYR A 162 4.33 -3.41 -0.40
CA TYR A 162 3.61 -4.25 -1.34
C TYR A 162 2.34 -4.78 -0.68
N ASP A 163 1.19 -4.58 -1.30
CA ASP A 163 -0.06 -5.22 -0.92
C ASP A 163 -0.24 -6.45 -1.81
N ILE A 164 -0.25 -7.63 -1.18
CA ILE A 164 -0.10 -8.93 -1.85
C ILE A 164 -1.31 -9.81 -1.54
N ARG A 165 -1.73 -10.61 -2.50
CA ARG A 165 -2.67 -11.72 -2.31
C ARG A 165 -2.04 -13.06 -2.65
N CYS A 166 -2.33 -14.09 -1.82
CA CYS A 166 -1.87 -15.47 -2.02
C CYS A 166 -2.85 -16.48 -1.42
N ASN A 167 -2.72 -17.75 -1.84
CA ASN A 167 -3.54 -18.85 -1.32
C ASN A 167 -2.83 -19.68 -0.24
N SER A 168 -1.51 -19.57 -0.14
CA SER A 168 -0.69 -20.23 0.87
C SER A 168 0.37 -19.27 1.40
N LEU A 169 0.47 -19.17 2.72
CA LEU A 169 1.53 -18.40 3.37
C LEU A 169 2.88 -19.09 3.24
N GLU A 170 2.90 -20.43 3.20
CA GLU A 170 4.11 -21.22 3.00
C GLU A 170 4.71 -20.94 1.61
N GLU A 171 3.87 -20.94 0.56
CA GLU A 171 4.31 -20.62 -0.80
C GLU A 171 4.77 -19.16 -0.91
N LEU A 172 4.07 -18.24 -0.23
CA LEU A 172 4.52 -16.84 -0.15
C LEU A 172 5.92 -16.75 0.46
N MET A 173 6.17 -17.45 1.58
CA MET A 173 7.49 -17.44 2.23
C MET A 173 8.57 -18.07 1.34
N GLU A 174 8.19 -18.97 0.43
CA GLU A 174 9.05 -19.49 -0.65
C GLU A 174 9.16 -18.53 -1.85
N GLY A 175 8.50 -17.37 -1.82
CA GLY A 175 8.50 -16.40 -2.93
C GLY A 175 7.73 -16.86 -4.16
N LYS A 176 6.72 -17.72 -3.99
CA LYS A 176 5.94 -18.34 -5.07
C LYS A 176 4.45 -18.05 -4.94
N ASN A 177 3.71 -18.18 -6.05
CA ASN A 177 2.25 -18.20 -6.11
C ASN A 177 1.55 -17.06 -5.37
N PHE A 178 2.02 -15.81 -5.59
CA PHE A 178 1.42 -14.61 -5.05
C PHE A 178 1.25 -13.52 -6.11
N TYR A 179 0.35 -12.57 -5.85
CA TYR A 179 0.10 -11.41 -6.69
C TYR A 179 0.24 -10.12 -5.92
N ILE A 180 1.04 -9.20 -6.44
CA ILE A 180 1.16 -7.82 -5.95
C ILE A 180 0.02 -7.02 -6.56
N LEU A 181 -0.93 -6.59 -5.71
CA LEU A 181 -2.09 -5.81 -6.13
C LEU A 181 -1.78 -4.32 -6.25
N GLU A 182 -0.86 -3.85 -5.40
CA GLU A 182 -0.49 -2.44 -5.31
C GLU A 182 0.93 -2.31 -4.79
N VAL A 183 1.63 -1.31 -5.33
CA VAL A 183 2.94 -0.86 -4.84
C VAL A 183 2.74 0.52 -4.23
N ASN A 184 2.87 0.61 -2.91
CA ASN A 184 2.81 1.86 -2.17
C ASN A 184 4.25 2.34 -1.92
N GLY A 185 4.62 3.51 -2.47
CA GLY A 185 5.96 4.07 -2.32
C GLY A 185 6.29 4.47 -0.87
N CYS A 186 7.10 5.52 -0.71
CA CYS A 186 7.59 5.98 0.59
C CYS A 186 6.51 6.37 1.61
N VAL A 187 5.26 6.56 1.18
CA VAL A 187 4.09 6.78 2.04
C VAL A 187 3.47 5.47 2.56
N GLY A 188 3.92 4.31 2.07
CA GLY A 188 3.50 3.02 2.58
C GLY A 188 3.90 2.86 4.05
N LEU A 189 2.90 2.83 4.95
CA LEU A 189 3.12 2.74 6.39
C LEU A 189 3.42 1.30 6.82
N ASP A 190 4.25 1.15 7.86
CA ASP A 190 4.37 -0.13 8.57
C ASP A 190 3.10 -0.36 9.38
N LEU A 191 2.24 -1.24 8.90
CA LEU A 191 0.95 -1.54 9.54
C LEU A 191 1.11 -2.00 10.99
N ARG A 192 2.19 -2.73 11.29
CA ARG A 192 2.50 -3.18 12.65
C ARG A 192 2.73 -2.01 13.60
N LYS A 193 3.39 -0.94 13.14
CA LYS A 193 3.84 0.19 13.96
C LYS A 193 2.78 1.28 14.10
N ASP A 194 1.97 1.48 13.09
CA ASP A 194 0.83 2.40 13.16
C ASP A 194 -0.19 1.93 14.22
N LEU A 195 -0.27 0.61 14.40
CA LEU A 195 -1.09 -0.04 15.41
C LEU A 195 -0.74 0.34 16.82
N TYR A 196 0.54 0.40 17.14
CA TYR A 196 1.02 0.55 18.51
C TYR A 196 1.12 2.01 18.95
N PHE A 197 1.04 2.98 18.05
CA PHE A 197 1.18 4.39 18.38
C PHE A 197 0.20 4.84 19.47
N PHE A 198 -1.04 4.36 19.44
CA PHE A 198 -2.07 4.70 20.42
C PHE A 198 -2.11 3.77 21.63
N ILE A 199 -1.44 2.62 21.57
CA ILE A 199 -1.53 1.55 22.59
C ILE A 199 -0.23 1.41 23.38
N ASP A 200 0.93 1.62 22.77
CA ASP A 200 2.24 1.44 23.41
C ASP A 200 3.15 2.66 23.18
N PRO A 201 3.54 3.39 24.26
CA PRO A 201 4.46 4.53 24.16
C PRO A 201 5.80 4.20 23.49
N ARG A 202 6.24 2.93 23.51
CA ARG A 202 7.47 2.49 22.83
C ARG A 202 7.37 2.63 21.32
N SER A 203 6.16 2.66 20.78
CA SER A 203 5.91 2.90 19.35
C SER A 203 6.42 4.25 18.88
N VAL A 204 6.46 5.26 19.76
CA VAL A 204 6.99 6.60 19.45
C VAL A 204 8.45 6.50 19.01
N LEU A 205 9.28 5.72 19.71
CA LEU A 205 10.69 5.52 19.34
C LEU A 205 10.82 4.80 18.00
N ILE A 206 9.94 3.86 17.73
CA ILE A 206 9.91 3.12 16.46
C ILE A 206 9.48 4.03 15.32
N GLN A 207 8.48 4.87 15.54
CA GLN A 207 8.02 5.88 14.58
C GLN A 207 9.11 6.93 14.32
N LEU A 208 9.75 7.44 15.36
CA LEU A 208 10.89 8.36 15.23
C LEU A 208 12.02 7.73 14.41
N ARG A 209 12.41 6.50 14.71
CA ARG A 209 13.40 5.76 13.91
C ARG A 209 12.97 5.67 12.45
N PHE A 210 11.72 5.34 12.17
CA PHE A 210 11.20 5.20 10.83
C PHE A 210 11.20 6.53 10.07
N VAL A 211 10.82 7.63 10.73
CA VAL A 211 10.89 8.99 10.18
C VAL A 211 12.35 9.38 9.91
N CYS A 212 13.25 9.12 10.85
CA CYS A 212 14.68 9.39 10.68
C CYS A 212 15.29 8.59 9.50
N ILE A 213 14.95 7.31 9.36
CA ILE A 213 15.41 6.49 8.25
C ILE A 213 14.88 7.03 6.93
N ARG A 214 13.60 7.38 6.84
CA ARG A 214 13.01 7.98 5.63
C ARG A 214 13.64 9.33 5.29
N PHE A 215 13.87 10.16 6.29
CA PHE A 215 14.55 11.43 6.12
C PHE A 215 15.99 11.21 5.61
N PHE A 216 16.71 10.25 6.19
CA PHE A 216 18.08 9.91 5.77
C PHE A 216 18.09 9.35 4.33
N TYR A 217 17.17 8.46 3.98
CA TYR A 217 17.04 7.98 2.59
C TYR A 217 16.60 9.08 1.64
N GLY A 218 15.75 9.99 2.08
CA GLY A 218 15.39 11.19 1.33
C GLY A 218 16.61 12.05 1.02
N LEU A 219 17.46 12.32 2.02
CA LEU A 219 18.72 13.03 1.85
C LEU A 219 19.67 12.28 0.91
N LEU A 220 19.84 10.97 1.08
CA LEU A 220 20.69 10.17 0.20
C LEU A 220 20.18 10.21 -1.26
N ASN A 221 18.87 10.15 -1.46
CA ASN A 221 18.27 10.29 -2.79
C ASN A 221 18.56 11.67 -3.40
N ILE A 222 18.53 12.75 -2.61
CA ILE A 222 18.90 14.10 -3.06
C ILE A 222 20.35 14.14 -3.56
N PHE A 223 21.25 13.46 -2.85
CA PHE A 223 22.69 13.49 -3.20
C PHE A 223 23.08 12.47 -4.28
N THR A 224 22.31 11.39 -4.43
CA THR A 224 22.65 10.27 -5.33
C THR A 224 21.84 10.26 -6.62
N LEU A 225 20.67 10.88 -6.66
CA LEU A 225 19.79 10.89 -7.82
C LEU A 225 19.95 12.17 -8.65
N ARG A 226 20.51 12.00 -9.82
CA ARG A 226 20.60 13.07 -10.83
C ARG A 226 19.20 13.45 -11.31
N GLY A 227 18.70 14.60 -10.87
CA GLY A 227 17.47 15.19 -11.41
C GLY A 227 16.32 15.43 -10.45
N THR A 228 16.40 14.96 -9.21
CA THR A 228 15.36 15.26 -8.21
C THR A 228 15.65 16.63 -7.57
N ASN A 229 14.71 17.57 -7.68
CA ASN A 229 14.86 18.87 -7.05
C ASN A 229 14.71 18.73 -5.52
N PRO A 230 15.75 19.06 -4.73
CA PRO A 230 15.71 18.95 -3.26
C PRO A 230 14.55 19.72 -2.63
N LEU A 231 14.20 20.89 -3.19
CA LEU A 231 13.11 21.72 -2.70
C LEU A 231 11.74 21.05 -2.85
N VAL A 232 11.52 20.30 -3.94
CA VAL A 232 10.27 19.55 -4.16
C VAL A 232 10.13 18.43 -3.13
N MET A 233 11.22 17.72 -2.80
CA MET A 233 11.19 16.69 -1.77
C MET A 233 11.00 17.30 -0.38
N PHE A 234 11.67 18.39 -0.06
CA PHE A 234 11.49 19.09 1.22
C PHE A 234 10.06 19.61 1.35
N GLN A 235 9.50 20.19 0.31
CA GLN A 235 8.12 20.63 0.28
C GLN A 235 7.14 19.46 0.43
N ALA A 236 7.41 18.32 -0.20
CA ALA A 236 6.60 17.12 -0.07
C ALA A 236 6.61 16.57 1.38
N TYR A 237 7.77 16.55 2.03
CA TYR A 237 7.88 16.16 3.43
C TYR A 237 7.22 17.18 4.37
N TYR A 238 7.46 18.48 4.15
CA TYR A 238 6.84 19.54 4.93
C TYR A 238 5.31 19.47 4.84
N ASN A 239 4.78 19.34 3.64
CA ASN A 239 3.33 19.23 3.43
C ASN A 239 2.74 17.94 4.04
N ALA A 240 3.48 16.82 4.01
CA ALA A 240 3.06 15.59 4.66
C ALA A 240 2.99 15.70 6.21
N PHE A 241 3.76 16.60 6.81
CA PHE A 241 3.74 16.84 8.25
C PHE A 241 2.76 17.95 8.67
N THR A 242 2.43 18.88 7.77
CA THR A 242 1.65 20.09 8.11
C THR A 242 0.25 20.09 7.51
N CYS A 243 -0.05 19.18 6.59
CA CYS A 243 -1.37 19.10 5.97
C CYS A 243 -2.38 18.45 6.91
N GLU A 244 -3.32 19.23 7.43
CA GLU A 244 -4.54 18.72 8.09
C GLU A 244 -5.50 18.08 7.08
N ASP A 245 -5.28 18.26 5.78
CA ASP A 245 -6.12 17.75 4.70
C ASP A 245 -5.28 17.08 3.60
N TRP A 246 -5.14 15.77 3.71
CA TRP A 246 -4.46 14.93 2.73
C TRP A 246 -5.10 14.99 1.33
N GLU A 247 -6.38 15.35 1.23
CA GLU A 247 -7.10 15.44 -0.03
C GLU A 247 -6.62 16.65 -0.86
N SER A 248 -6.30 17.77 -0.21
CA SER A 248 -5.78 18.96 -0.88
C SER A 248 -4.36 18.75 -1.43
N TYR A 249 -3.53 17.97 -0.74
CA TYR A 249 -2.17 17.66 -1.16
C TYR A 249 -2.11 16.75 -2.39
N LEU A 250 -3.07 15.83 -2.51
CA LEU A 250 -3.13 14.86 -3.62
C LEU A 250 -3.81 15.46 -4.87
N SER A 251 -4.55 16.56 -4.73
CA SER A 251 -5.23 17.25 -5.83
C SER A 251 -4.36 18.31 -6.54
N CYS A 252 -3.23 18.71 -5.94
CA CYS A 252 -2.33 19.72 -6.49
C CYS A 252 -1.17 19.11 -7.29
N LYS A 253 -1.49 18.26 -8.31
CA LYS A 253 -0.63 18.09 -9.51
C LYS A 253 -1.34 17.23 -10.55
#